data_31b7e312626132a3c3c4a71becc648dd
#
_entry.id   31b7e312626132a3c3c4a71becc648dd
#
_cell.length_a   1.000
_cell.length_b   1.000
_cell.length_c   1.000
_cell.angle_alpha   90.00
_cell.angle_beta   90.00
_cell.angle_gamma   90.00
#
_symmetry.space_group_name_H-M   'P 1'
#
loop_
_entity.id
_entity.type
_entity.pdbx_description
1 polymer ?
#
loop_
_entity_poly.entity_id
_entity_poly.type
_entity_poly.pdbx_seq_one_letter_code
_entity_poly.pdbx_strand_id
1 'polypeptide(L)' 'MAKEEAIEQDGEVIEALPNAQFRVRLENGHEILGLLSGKMRMNYIKILPGDRVKVEMSPYDLSKGRIVYRYKN' A
#
# COMPACT_ATOMS: atom_id res chain seq x y z
N MET A 1 -27.27 -2.66 4.80
CA MET A 1 -26.00 -3.39 4.84
C MET A 1 -24.85 -2.42 5.04
N ALA A 2 -24.07 -2.68 6.05
CA ALA A 2 -22.93 -1.81 6.32
C ALA A 2 -21.82 -2.07 5.28
N LYS A 3 -21.40 -1.01 4.64
CA LYS A 3 -20.28 -1.11 3.72
C LYS A 3 -19.00 -0.85 4.50
N GLU A 4 -18.10 -1.78 4.39
CA GLU A 4 -16.82 -1.64 5.07
C GLU A 4 -16.07 -0.45 4.50
N GLU A 5 -15.64 0.44 5.36
CA GLU A 5 -14.89 1.61 4.92
C GLU A 5 -13.41 1.31 5.02
N ALA A 6 -12.74 1.43 3.88
CA ALA A 6 -11.30 1.29 3.86
C ALA A 6 -10.66 2.54 4.46
N ILE A 7 -9.61 2.33 5.23
CA ILE A 7 -8.82 3.42 5.77
C ILE A 7 -7.71 3.70 4.76
N GLU A 8 -7.68 4.92 4.24
CA GLU A 8 -6.65 5.31 3.28
C GLU A 8 -5.57 6.11 3.98
N GLN A 9 -4.34 5.74 3.75
CA GLN A 9 -3.19 6.48 4.29
C GLN A 9 -2.08 6.51 3.26
N ASP A 10 -1.27 7.55 3.33
CA ASP A 10 -0.08 7.66 2.51
C ASP A 10 1.10 7.06 3.27
N GLY A 11 2.03 6.50 2.52
CA GLY A 11 3.21 5.94 3.11
C GLY A 11 4.35 5.91 2.12
N GLU A 12 5.49 5.46 2.60
CA GLU A 12 6.69 5.33 1.79
C GLU A 12 7.10 3.87 1.73
N VAL A 13 7.40 3.40 0.52
CA VAL A 13 7.91 2.05 0.33
C VAL A 13 9.35 2.01 0.84
N ILE A 14 9.62 1.15 1.82
CA ILE A 14 10.95 1.05 2.39
C ILE A 14 11.68 -0.21 1.97
N GLU A 15 10.94 -1.20 1.45
CA GLU A 15 11.57 -2.45 1.03
C GLU A 15 10.67 -3.15 0.03
N ALA A 16 11.26 -3.71 -1.02
CA ALA A 16 10.55 -4.56 -1.96
C ALA A 16 10.72 -6.01 -1.54
N LEU A 17 9.61 -6.72 -1.46
CA LEU A 17 9.57 -8.12 -1.04
C LEU A 17 9.14 -9.00 -2.21
N PRO A 18 9.35 -10.31 -2.13
CA PRO A 18 8.89 -11.21 -3.19
C PRO A 18 7.37 -11.17 -3.37
N ASN A 19 6.91 -11.63 -4.53
CA ASN A 19 5.49 -11.82 -4.84
C ASN A 19 4.69 -10.53 -4.84
N ALA A 20 5.30 -9.45 -5.36
CA ALA A 20 4.63 -8.15 -5.50
C ALA A 20 4.16 -7.61 -4.15
N GLN A 21 4.94 -7.85 -3.11
CA GLN A 21 4.69 -7.34 -1.77
C GLN A 21 5.73 -6.29 -1.44
N PHE A 22 5.33 -5.35 -0.58
CA PHE A 22 6.21 -4.25 -0.21
C PHE A 22 6.03 -3.94 1.25
N ARG A 23 7.13 -3.55 1.90
CA ARG A 23 7.02 -3.00 3.24
C ARG A 23 6.84 -1.50 3.11
N VAL A 24 5.77 -0.99 3.70
CA VAL A 24 5.41 0.40 3.59
C VAL A 24 5.37 1.00 4.99
N ARG A 25 6.05 2.14 5.15
CA ARG A 25 5.98 2.89 6.40
C ARG A 25 4.97 4.01 6.24
N LEU A 26 3.94 3.98 7.06
CA LEU A 26 2.92 5.01 7.05
C LEU A 26 3.44 6.27 7.71
N GLU A 27 2.72 7.38 7.49
CA GLU A 27 3.15 8.68 8.02
C GLU A 27 3.20 8.69 9.54
N ASN A 28 2.39 7.86 10.19
CA ASN A 28 2.42 7.76 11.64
C ASN A 28 3.54 6.87 12.17
N GLY A 29 4.40 6.36 11.26
CA GLY A 29 5.52 5.51 11.64
C GLY A 29 5.21 4.02 11.68
N HIS A 30 3.94 3.65 11.49
CA HIS A 30 3.54 2.25 11.51
C HIS A 30 3.93 1.58 10.19
N GLU A 31 4.52 0.39 10.27
CA GLU A 31 4.91 -0.36 9.08
C GLU A 31 3.90 -1.45 8.79
N ILE A 32 3.53 -1.57 7.54
CA ILE A 32 2.57 -2.56 7.11
C ILE A 32 3.10 -3.33 5.91
N LEU A 33 2.48 -4.46 5.64
CA LEU A 33 2.73 -5.21 4.42
C LEU A 33 1.80 -4.68 3.34
N GLY A 34 2.39 -4.14 2.27
CA GLY A 34 1.61 -3.59 1.17
C GLY A 34 1.55 -4.56 0.01
N LEU A 35 0.36 -4.78 -0.49
CA LEU A 35 0.12 -5.65 -1.64
C LEU A 35 -0.37 -4.77 -2.79
N LEU A 36 0.06 -5.09 -4.01
CA LEU A 36 -0.43 -4.34 -5.17
C LEU A 36 -1.90 -4.68 -5.41
N SER A 37 -2.69 -3.64 -5.70
CA SER A 37 -4.05 -3.87 -6.14
C SER A 37 -4.03 -4.51 -7.53
N GLY A 38 -5.16 -5.14 -7.92
CA GLY A 38 -5.24 -5.72 -9.24
C GLY A 38 -5.02 -4.71 -10.35
N LYS A 39 -5.55 -3.49 -10.16
CA LYS A 39 -5.38 -2.43 -11.14
C LYS A 39 -3.91 -2.05 -11.32
N MET A 40 -3.18 -1.96 -10.22
CA MET A 40 -1.76 -1.61 -10.27
C MET A 40 -0.97 -2.70 -10.98
N ARG A 41 -1.32 -3.96 -10.73
CA ARG A 41 -0.63 -5.09 -11.38
C ARG A 41 -0.92 -5.13 -12.87
N MET A 42 -2.16 -4.84 -13.24
CA MET A 42 -2.54 -4.85 -14.66
C MET A 42 -1.83 -3.76 -15.44
N ASN A 43 -1.53 -2.65 -14.81
CA ASN A 43 -0.89 -1.53 -15.47
C ASN A 43 0.63 -1.58 -15.37
N TYR A 44 1.16 -2.66 -14.81
CA TYR A 44 2.62 -2.85 -14.66
C TYR A 44 3.31 -1.68 -13.98
N ILE A 45 2.64 -1.09 -13.01
CA ILE A 45 3.22 0.04 -12.29
C ILE A 45 4.37 -0.48 -11.44
N LYS A 46 5.55 0.02 -11.71
CA LYS A 46 6.74 -0.41 -10.99
C LYS A 46 6.91 0.42 -9.73
N ILE A 47 7.05 -0.24 -8.61
CA ILE A 47 7.20 0.40 -7.32
C ILE A 47 8.58 0.07 -6.78
N LEU A 48 9.29 1.09 -6.35
CA LEU A 48 10.67 0.97 -5.86
C LEU A 48 10.74 1.52 -4.44
N PRO A 49 11.72 1.07 -3.65
CA PRO A 49 11.95 1.70 -2.35
C PRO A 49 12.15 3.19 -2.51
N GLY A 50 11.54 3.96 -1.62
CA GLY A 50 11.56 5.41 -1.69
C GLY A 50 10.34 6.02 -2.35
N ASP A 51 9.55 5.23 -3.06
CA ASP A 51 8.34 5.73 -3.69
C ASP A 51 7.27 6.00 -2.64
N ARG A 52 6.48 7.05 -2.88
CA ARG A 52 5.34 7.33 -2.03
C ARG A 52 4.10 6.71 -2.64
N VAL A 53 3.30 6.11 -1.80
CA VAL A 53 2.12 5.38 -2.26
C VAL A 53 0.95 5.66 -1.34
N LYS A 54 -0.25 5.43 -1.88
CA LYS A 54 -1.47 5.44 -1.07
C LYS A 54 -1.87 4.00 -0.84
N VAL A 55 -2.17 3.66 0.40
CA VAL A 55 -2.61 2.31 0.75
C VAL A 55 -4.01 2.37 1.34
N GLU A 56 -4.77 1.33 1.07
CA GLU A 56 -6.08 1.11 1.70
C GLU A 56 -5.97 -0.06 2.64
N MET A 57 -6.47 0.12 3.85
CA MET A 57 -6.43 -0.91 4.87
C MET A 57 -7.84 -1.17 5.38
N SER A 58 -8.08 -2.45 5.76
CA SER A 58 -9.29 -2.77 6.47
C SER A 58 -9.17 -2.29 7.91
N PRO A 59 -10.23 -1.71 8.48
CA PRO A 59 -10.19 -1.37 9.90
C PRO A 59 -10.05 -2.59 10.80
N TYR A 60 -10.29 -3.77 10.26
CA TYR A 60 -10.17 -5.01 11.02
C TYR A 60 -8.77 -5.61 10.97
N ASP A 61 -7.91 -5.12 10.08
CA ASP A 61 -6.56 -5.64 9.96
C ASP A 61 -5.63 -4.52 9.51
N LEU A 62 -4.99 -3.86 10.46
CA LEU A 62 -4.13 -2.74 10.18
C LEU A 62 -2.68 -3.14 9.93
N SER A 63 -2.41 -4.44 9.84
CA SER A 63 -1.06 -4.92 9.56
C SER A 63 -0.80 -5.09 8.06
N LYS A 64 -1.84 -5.06 7.25
CA LYS A 64 -1.74 -5.23 5.81
C LYS A 64 -2.54 -4.14 5.12
N GLY A 65 -2.09 -3.77 3.93
CA GLY A 65 -2.81 -2.81 3.13
C GLY A 65 -2.65 -3.11 1.66
N ARG A 66 -3.51 -2.51 0.85
CA ARG A 66 -3.44 -2.63 -0.59
C ARG A 66 -2.93 -1.32 -1.15
N ILE A 67 -1.85 -1.39 -1.94
CA ILE A 67 -1.33 -0.21 -2.62
C ILE A 67 -2.24 0.08 -3.80
N VAL A 68 -2.90 1.24 -3.78
CA VAL A 68 -3.89 1.59 -4.80
C VAL A 68 -3.42 2.73 -5.68
N TYR A 69 -2.35 3.43 -5.29
CA TYR A 69 -1.87 4.56 -6.07
C TYR A 69 -0.41 4.82 -5.75
N ARG A 70 0.36 5.20 -6.75
CA ARG A 70 1.74 5.62 -6.57
C ARG A 70 1.84 7.08 -6.95
N TYR A 71 2.37 7.90 -6.06
CA TYR A 71 2.54 9.31 -6.34
C TYR A 71 3.79 9.51 -7.18
N LYS A 72 3.68 10.40 -8.13
CA LYS A 72 4.84 10.79 -8.90
C LYS A 72 5.61 11.87 -8.14
N ASN A 73 6.90 11.80 -8.25
CA ASN A 73 7.78 12.84 -7.70
C ASN A 73 8.12 13.85 -8.78
#